data_bbf6b3a65eb046b02bcaa4b9d415aef9
#
_entry.id   bbf6b3a65eb046b02bcaa4b9d415aef9
#
_cell.length_a   1.000
_cell.length_b   1.000
_cell.length_c   1.000
_cell.angle_alpha   90.00
_cell.angle_beta   90.00
_cell.angle_gamma   90.00
#
_symmetry.space_group_name_H-M   'P 1'
#
loop_
_entity.id
_entity.type
_entity.pdbx_description
1 polymer ?
#
loop_
_entity_poly.entity_id
_entity_poly.type
_entity_poly.pdbx_seq_one_letter_code
_entity_poly.pdbx_strand_id
1 'polypeptide(L)'
;MEGEEFQDSRQALDACMRERSTAGLGADVRKPTEVITRDEENTLWEKGALGEGTPQKLLDTVLYLTGLNFALRGGKEHRSLRLHQQPQITGPHTDQNGRRYLQYVEDVSKTNAGGVKDRKLQKKKVRAYENTKNPERCYVRLFMKYKSLCLPSSTRANAFYFTPMKKPKDGKWYLESPMGHNTIQTTVKRICAEAGIEGRKTNHSLRCTAATRLYEANISEQQICEQTGHKSEAVRVYKRTSDQQQAMASDVLSCSAPKKTQTSATVSVPTSEGDSGTTQTVAHGSVTMTFNFN
;
A
#
# COMPACT_ATOMS: atom_id res chain seq x y z
N MET A 1 -20.37 -4.98 -29.61
CA MET A 1 -21.25 -4.07 -30.42
C MET A 1 -20.33 -3.23 -31.29
N GLU A 2 -19.83 -3.82 -32.38
CA GLU A 2 -18.92 -3.15 -33.34
C GLU A 2 -19.48 -3.14 -34.78
N GLY A 3 -20.78 -3.43 -35.01
CA GLY A 3 -21.41 -3.40 -36.27
C GLY A 3 -22.01 -2.01 -36.61
N GLU A 4 -22.14 -1.69 -37.92
CA GLU A 4 -22.79 -0.45 -38.42
C GLU A 4 -24.22 -0.32 -37.92
N GLU A 5 -24.95 -1.43 -37.78
CA GLU A 5 -26.33 -1.50 -37.30
C GLU A 5 -26.58 -0.89 -35.90
N PHE A 6 -25.50 -0.69 -35.09
CA PHE A 6 -25.62 -0.06 -33.78
C PHE A 6 -25.03 1.36 -33.72
N GLN A 7 -24.67 1.95 -34.85
CA GLN A 7 -24.04 3.26 -34.91
C GLN A 7 -24.94 4.38 -34.35
N ASP A 8 -26.19 4.40 -34.77
CA ASP A 8 -27.16 5.39 -34.31
C ASP A 8 -27.45 5.26 -32.82
N SER A 9 -27.56 4.03 -32.34
CA SER A 9 -27.75 3.77 -30.90
C SER A 9 -26.54 4.21 -30.06
N ARG A 10 -25.31 4.05 -30.58
CA ARG A 10 -24.10 4.55 -29.93
C ARG A 10 -24.03 6.07 -29.91
N GLN A 11 -24.38 6.72 -31.01
CA GLN A 11 -24.41 8.18 -31.10
C GLN A 11 -25.49 8.78 -30.18
N ALA A 12 -26.68 8.20 -30.13
CA ALA A 12 -27.74 8.63 -29.22
C ALA A 12 -27.32 8.44 -27.74
N LEU A 13 -26.68 7.32 -27.41
CA LEU A 13 -26.16 7.07 -26.05
C LEU A 13 -25.06 8.08 -25.68
N ASP A 14 -24.11 8.34 -26.59
CA ASP A 14 -23.03 9.29 -26.37
C ASP A 14 -23.57 10.72 -26.17
N ALA A 15 -24.53 11.14 -27.00
CA ALA A 15 -25.21 12.43 -26.85
C ALA A 15 -25.90 12.56 -25.48
N CYS A 16 -26.65 11.55 -25.07
CA CYS A 16 -27.32 11.51 -23.77
C CYS A 16 -26.30 11.52 -22.60
N MET A 17 -25.18 10.82 -22.74
CA MET A 17 -24.12 10.82 -21.73
C MET A 17 -23.45 12.20 -21.62
N ARG A 18 -23.21 12.90 -22.72
CA ARG A 18 -22.68 14.27 -22.76
C ARG A 18 -23.63 15.26 -22.10
N GLU A 19 -24.90 15.20 -22.45
CA GLU A 19 -25.95 16.04 -21.87
C GLU A 19 -26.01 15.86 -20.35
N ARG A 20 -26.03 14.61 -19.87
CA ARG A 20 -26.01 14.31 -18.44
C ARG A 20 -24.73 14.78 -17.76
N SER A 21 -23.58 14.68 -18.43
CA SER A 21 -22.31 15.19 -17.90
C SER A 21 -22.35 16.71 -17.78
N THR A 22 -22.87 17.42 -18.78
CA THR A 22 -23.05 18.89 -18.74
C THR A 22 -24.03 19.30 -17.65
N ALA A 23 -25.07 18.50 -17.38
CA ALA A 23 -26.01 18.71 -16.29
C ALA A 23 -25.43 18.31 -14.89
N GLY A 24 -24.16 17.97 -14.78
CA GLY A 24 -23.52 17.56 -13.54
C GLY A 24 -23.95 16.17 -13.02
N LEU A 25 -24.55 15.34 -13.87
CA LEU A 25 -25.03 14.01 -13.50
C LEU A 25 -24.09 12.87 -13.97
N GLY A 26 -22.88 13.20 -14.39
CA GLY A 26 -21.88 12.26 -14.91
C GLY A 26 -21.06 11.51 -13.86
N ALA A 27 -19.93 10.98 -14.30
CA ALA A 27 -18.99 10.25 -13.46
C ALA A 27 -18.43 11.08 -12.30
N ASP A 28 -18.39 12.40 -12.45
CA ASP A 28 -17.87 13.36 -11.46
C ASP A 28 -18.73 13.44 -10.19
N VAL A 29 -19.99 12.98 -10.24
CA VAL A 29 -20.89 12.90 -9.07
C VAL A 29 -20.56 11.69 -8.17
N ARG A 30 -19.80 10.72 -8.65
CA ARG A 30 -19.39 9.59 -7.82
C ARG A 30 -18.39 10.05 -6.80
N LYS A 31 -18.81 10.16 -5.52
CA LYS A 31 -17.88 10.40 -4.42
C LYS A 31 -16.77 9.34 -4.47
N PRO A 32 -15.50 9.73 -4.74
CA PRO A 32 -14.41 8.78 -4.79
C PRO A 32 -14.23 8.15 -3.41
N THR A 33 -13.69 6.93 -3.38
CA THR A 33 -13.29 6.31 -2.12
C THR A 33 -12.13 7.09 -1.53
N GLU A 34 -12.26 7.46 -0.28
CA GLU A 34 -11.26 8.26 0.42
C GLU A 34 -10.10 7.38 0.88
N VAL A 35 -8.90 7.93 0.85
CA VAL A 35 -7.70 7.33 1.42
C VAL A 35 -7.72 7.42 2.94
N ILE A 36 -6.96 6.58 3.60
CA ILE A 36 -6.66 6.67 5.03
C ILE A 36 -5.29 7.33 5.15
N THR A 37 -5.25 8.55 5.68
CA THR A 37 -4.00 9.30 5.86
C THR A 37 -3.09 8.63 6.88
N ARG A 38 -1.84 9.09 7.00
CA ARG A 38 -0.91 8.58 8.02
C ARG A 38 -1.38 8.95 9.43
N ASP A 39 -1.94 10.14 9.59
CA ASP A 39 -2.45 10.61 10.89
C ASP A 39 -3.72 9.86 11.30
N GLU A 40 -4.62 9.61 10.35
CA GLU A 40 -5.78 8.73 10.58
C GLU A 40 -5.34 7.30 10.96
N GLU A 41 -4.32 6.75 10.30
CA GLU A 41 -3.78 5.44 10.68
C GLU A 41 -3.15 5.47 12.08
N ASN A 42 -2.40 6.51 12.43
CA ASN A 42 -1.88 6.68 13.79
C ASN A 42 -3.02 6.73 14.81
N THR A 43 -4.08 7.49 14.52
CA THR A 43 -5.30 7.56 15.36
C THR A 43 -5.93 6.18 15.56
N LEU A 44 -5.99 5.32 14.52
CA LEU A 44 -6.50 3.94 14.65
C LEU A 44 -5.69 3.12 15.67
N TRP A 45 -4.37 3.27 15.67
CA TRP A 45 -3.50 2.59 16.62
C TRP A 45 -3.59 3.16 18.03
N GLU A 46 -3.55 4.49 18.19
CA GLU A 46 -3.57 5.21 19.46
C GLU A 46 -4.89 5.00 20.21
N LYS A 47 -6.02 5.06 19.50
CA LYS A 47 -7.33 4.76 20.07
C LYS A 47 -7.60 3.26 20.24
N GLY A 48 -6.65 2.42 19.84
CA GLY A 48 -6.75 0.97 19.99
C GLY A 48 -7.86 0.33 19.15
N ALA A 49 -8.28 0.96 18.04
CA ALA A 49 -9.11 0.33 17.02
C ALA A 49 -8.31 -0.76 16.27
N LEU A 50 -7.00 -0.53 16.10
CA LEU A 50 -6.03 -1.54 15.69
C LEU A 50 -5.19 -1.98 16.90
N GLY A 51 -4.71 -3.22 16.88
CA GLY A 51 -3.91 -3.80 17.94
C GLY A 51 -4.02 -5.31 18.00
N GLU A 52 -3.54 -5.90 19.09
CA GLU A 52 -3.50 -7.36 19.26
C GLU A 52 -4.02 -7.84 20.63
N GLY A 53 -4.62 -6.93 21.41
CA GLY A 53 -5.02 -7.21 22.80
C GLY A 53 -6.28 -8.07 22.93
N THR A 54 -7.09 -8.19 21.88
CA THR A 54 -8.29 -9.04 21.87
C THR A 54 -8.40 -9.78 20.53
N PRO A 55 -9.16 -10.89 20.46
CA PRO A 55 -9.38 -11.60 19.20
C PRO A 55 -9.91 -10.72 18.07
N GLN A 56 -10.87 -9.84 18.39
CA GLN A 56 -11.44 -8.92 17.40
C GLN A 56 -10.41 -7.91 16.90
N LYS A 57 -9.66 -7.26 17.81
CA LYS A 57 -8.64 -6.27 17.43
C LYS A 57 -7.53 -6.89 16.59
N LEU A 58 -7.03 -8.06 16.95
CA LEU A 58 -6.01 -8.75 16.16
C LEU A 58 -6.53 -9.09 14.75
N LEU A 59 -7.75 -9.58 14.66
CA LEU A 59 -8.38 -9.90 13.37
C LEU A 59 -8.55 -8.67 12.49
N ASP A 60 -9.08 -7.58 13.05
CA ASP A 60 -9.27 -6.31 12.37
C ASP A 60 -7.93 -5.74 11.88
N THR A 61 -6.91 -5.83 12.71
CA THR A 61 -5.55 -5.39 12.37
C THR A 61 -4.94 -6.23 11.24
N VAL A 62 -5.09 -7.54 11.31
CA VAL A 62 -4.62 -8.44 10.24
C VAL A 62 -5.37 -8.15 8.93
N LEU A 63 -6.69 -7.93 8.97
CA LEU A 63 -7.47 -7.55 7.79
C LEU A 63 -7.00 -6.21 7.21
N TYR A 64 -6.83 -5.20 8.06
CA TYR A 64 -6.35 -3.87 7.66
C TYR A 64 -4.98 -3.96 6.99
N LEU A 65 -3.99 -4.59 7.65
CA LEU A 65 -2.64 -4.70 7.14
C LEU A 65 -2.54 -5.58 5.89
N THR A 66 -3.36 -6.64 5.78
CA THR A 66 -3.47 -7.46 4.57
C THR A 66 -3.96 -6.62 3.39
N GLY A 67 -5.04 -5.87 3.59
CA GLY A 67 -5.60 -5.00 2.55
C GLY A 67 -4.65 -3.89 2.12
N LEU A 68 -3.93 -3.29 3.05
CA LEU A 68 -2.96 -2.23 2.79
C LEU A 68 -1.71 -2.77 2.07
N ASN A 69 -1.04 -3.78 2.63
CA ASN A 69 0.23 -4.27 2.10
C ASN A 69 0.07 -4.97 0.75
N PHE A 70 -1.03 -5.67 0.53
CA PHE A 70 -1.30 -6.36 -0.74
C PHE A 70 -2.28 -5.61 -1.64
N ALA A 71 -2.70 -4.41 -1.26
CA ALA A 71 -3.61 -3.56 -2.03
C ALA A 71 -4.84 -4.33 -2.57
N LEU A 72 -5.55 -5.06 -1.69
CA LEU A 72 -6.69 -5.88 -2.08
C LEU A 72 -7.90 -5.02 -2.49
N ARG A 73 -8.72 -5.53 -3.44
CA ARG A 73 -9.87 -4.82 -4.04
C ARG A 73 -11.13 -4.80 -3.18
N GLY A 74 -11.04 -5.04 -1.90
CA GLY A 74 -12.19 -5.03 -0.99
C GLY A 74 -12.69 -6.42 -0.61
N GLY A 75 -13.92 -6.50 -0.11
CA GLY A 75 -14.41 -7.65 0.61
C GLY A 75 -14.37 -8.99 -0.16
N LYS A 76 -14.53 -8.98 -1.48
CA LYS A 76 -14.50 -10.20 -2.28
C LYS A 76 -13.11 -10.86 -2.28
N GLU A 77 -12.05 -10.08 -2.48
CA GLU A 77 -10.67 -10.61 -2.47
C GLU A 77 -10.28 -11.04 -1.06
N HIS A 78 -10.61 -10.26 -0.03
CA HIS A 78 -10.41 -10.70 1.36
C HIS A 78 -11.10 -12.02 1.66
N ARG A 79 -12.35 -12.20 1.21
CA ARG A 79 -13.12 -13.42 1.46
C ARG A 79 -12.57 -14.66 0.76
N SER A 80 -11.92 -14.49 -0.39
CA SER A 80 -11.33 -15.60 -1.15
C SER A 80 -9.97 -16.05 -0.62
N LEU A 81 -9.40 -15.36 0.37
CA LEU A 81 -8.15 -15.77 1.00
C LEU A 81 -8.30 -17.04 1.80
N ARG A 82 -7.25 -17.85 1.81
CA ARG A 82 -7.13 -19.09 2.55
C ARG A 82 -5.88 -19.07 3.43
N LEU A 83 -5.99 -19.62 4.66
CA LEU A 83 -4.89 -19.55 5.63
C LEU A 83 -4.00 -20.81 5.58
N HIS A 84 -4.58 -21.97 5.34
CA HIS A 84 -3.90 -23.27 5.47
C HIS A 84 -3.80 -24.04 4.16
N GLN A 85 -4.93 -24.30 3.50
CA GLN A 85 -4.97 -25.10 2.27
C GLN A 85 -4.79 -24.18 1.06
N GLN A 86 -3.72 -24.38 0.29
CA GLN A 86 -3.35 -23.53 -0.86
C GLN A 86 -3.41 -22.04 -0.53
N PRO A 87 -2.67 -21.57 0.49
CA PRO A 87 -2.73 -20.19 0.94
C PRO A 87 -2.15 -19.25 -0.10
N GLN A 88 -2.80 -18.10 -0.30
CA GLN A 88 -2.26 -17.04 -1.14
C GLN A 88 -1.17 -16.25 -0.43
N ILE A 89 -1.18 -16.22 0.91
CA ILE A 89 -0.15 -15.55 1.72
C ILE A 89 0.70 -16.62 2.37
N THR A 90 1.97 -16.65 2.01
CA THR A 90 2.96 -17.62 2.51
C THR A 90 4.08 -16.93 3.26
N GLY A 91 4.78 -17.68 4.07
CA GLY A 91 5.92 -17.22 4.86
C GLY A 91 5.74 -17.41 6.37
N PRO A 92 6.62 -16.78 7.17
CA PRO A 92 7.65 -15.83 6.74
C PRO A 92 8.78 -16.49 5.95
N HIS A 93 9.20 -15.85 4.88
CA HIS A 93 10.41 -16.17 4.12
C HIS A 93 11.51 -15.19 4.52
N THR A 94 12.75 -15.50 4.17
CA THR A 94 13.91 -14.62 4.37
C THR A 94 14.51 -14.27 3.03
N ASP A 95 14.83 -13.01 2.79
CA ASP A 95 15.54 -12.56 1.60
C ASP A 95 17.06 -12.73 1.72
N GLN A 96 17.79 -12.36 0.68
CA GLN A 96 19.26 -12.46 0.64
C GLN A 96 19.96 -11.59 1.72
N ASN A 97 19.27 -10.57 2.20
CA ASN A 97 19.78 -9.65 3.25
C ASN A 97 19.32 -10.05 4.66
N GLY A 98 18.73 -11.22 4.84
CA GLY A 98 18.25 -11.70 6.13
C GLY A 98 16.92 -11.09 6.58
N ARG A 99 16.24 -10.24 5.75
CA ARG A 99 14.94 -9.63 6.11
C ARG A 99 13.81 -10.61 5.91
N ARG A 100 12.94 -10.71 6.89
CA ARG A 100 11.76 -11.57 6.82
C ARG A 100 10.63 -10.89 6.05
N TYR A 101 9.85 -11.65 5.30
CA TYR A 101 8.69 -11.15 4.56
C TYR A 101 7.60 -12.20 4.40
N LEU A 102 6.38 -11.72 4.20
CA LEU A 102 5.27 -12.52 3.70
C LEU A 102 5.14 -12.31 2.20
N GLN A 103 4.82 -13.37 1.46
CA GLN A 103 4.59 -13.30 0.02
C GLN A 103 3.13 -13.57 -0.29
N TYR A 104 2.52 -12.67 -1.04
CA TYR A 104 1.18 -12.84 -1.59
C TYR A 104 1.25 -13.20 -3.07
N VAL A 105 0.49 -14.22 -3.47
CA VAL A 105 0.29 -14.62 -4.86
C VAL A 105 -1.21 -14.60 -5.15
N GLU A 106 -1.61 -13.76 -6.10
CA GLU A 106 -3.02 -13.61 -6.48
C GLU A 106 -3.55 -14.90 -7.12
N ASP A 107 -4.76 -15.29 -6.74
CA ASP A 107 -5.53 -16.30 -7.45
C ASP A 107 -6.06 -15.76 -8.78
N VAL A 108 -6.64 -16.64 -9.60
CA VAL A 108 -7.38 -16.23 -10.78
C VAL A 108 -8.50 -15.26 -10.38
N SER A 109 -8.51 -14.06 -10.98
CA SER A 109 -9.45 -12.99 -10.67
C SER A 109 -10.18 -12.52 -11.92
N LYS A 110 -11.22 -11.68 -11.78
CA LYS A 110 -11.97 -11.12 -12.89
C LYS A 110 -11.09 -10.43 -13.95
N THR A 111 -10.01 -9.78 -13.51
CA THR A 111 -9.05 -9.08 -14.38
C THR A 111 -7.86 -9.95 -14.79
N ASN A 112 -7.80 -11.16 -14.27
CA ASN A 112 -6.75 -12.15 -14.49
C ASN A 112 -7.39 -13.53 -14.60
N ALA A 113 -8.39 -13.63 -15.49
CA ALA A 113 -9.24 -14.82 -15.59
C ALA A 113 -8.61 -15.96 -16.39
N GLY A 114 -7.54 -15.67 -17.15
CA GLY A 114 -6.98 -16.61 -18.11
C GLY A 114 -7.91 -16.80 -19.32
N GLY A 115 -7.59 -17.78 -20.16
CA GLY A 115 -8.38 -18.12 -21.34
C GLY A 115 -7.75 -17.62 -22.65
N VAL A 116 -8.50 -17.73 -23.76
CA VAL A 116 -7.99 -17.45 -25.11
C VAL A 116 -7.50 -16.01 -25.26
N LYS A 117 -8.12 -15.07 -24.56
CA LYS A 117 -7.79 -13.64 -24.61
C LYS A 117 -6.67 -13.21 -23.62
N ASP A 118 -6.31 -14.06 -22.67
CA ASP A 118 -5.30 -13.76 -21.61
C ASP A 118 -4.35 -14.95 -21.41
N ARG A 119 -3.68 -15.33 -22.52
CA ARG A 119 -2.79 -16.51 -22.56
C ARG A 119 -1.54 -16.37 -21.70
N LYS A 120 -1.09 -15.13 -21.42
CA LYS A 120 0.06 -14.83 -20.58
C LYS A 120 -0.42 -14.35 -19.20
N LEU A 121 -0.92 -15.28 -18.41
CA LEU A 121 -1.41 -15.01 -17.07
C LEU A 121 -0.25 -14.61 -16.14
N GLN A 122 -0.02 -13.31 -15.97
CA GLN A 122 0.91 -12.82 -14.97
C GLN A 122 0.15 -12.60 -13.66
N LYS A 123 0.29 -13.55 -12.73
CA LYS A 123 -0.27 -13.42 -11.39
C LYS A 123 0.47 -12.33 -10.63
N LYS A 124 -0.28 -11.47 -9.95
CA LYS A 124 0.29 -10.52 -9.02
C LYS A 124 1.05 -11.26 -7.92
N LYS A 125 2.34 -10.93 -7.74
CA LYS A 125 3.22 -11.50 -6.73
C LYS A 125 3.91 -10.37 -5.99
N VAL A 126 3.55 -10.16 -4.73
CA VAL A 126 4.06 -9.05 -3.90
C VAL A 126 4.56 -9.55 -2.57
N ARG A 127 5.50 -8.81 -2.00
CA ARG A 127 6.11 -9.09 -0.69
C ARG A 127 5.79 -7.98 0.29
N ALA A 128 5.47 -8.37 1.52
CA ALA A 128 5.34 -7.48 2.66
C ALA A 128 6.46 -7.79 3.65
N TYR A 129 7.42 -6.89 3.77
CA TYR A 129 8.57 -7.06 4.65
C TYR A 129 8.25 -6.73 6.10
N GLU A 130 8.99 -7.35 7.01
CA GLU A 130 8.85 -7.05 8.43
C GLU A 130 9.28 -5.60 8.74
N ASN A 131 8.55 -5.00 9.68
CA ASN A 131 8.85 -3.68 10.21
C ASN A 131 9.65 -3.83 11.52
N THR A 132 10.97 -3.74 11.40
CA THR A 132 11.87 -3.83 12.57
C THR A 132 11.90 -2.54 13.38
N LYS A 133 11.54 -1.40 12.77
CA LYS A 133 11.51 -0.09 13.45
C LYS A 133 10.30 0.05 14.39
N ASN A 134 9.20 -0.59 14.06
CA ASN A 134 8.00 -0.62 14.88
C ASN A 134 7.42 -2.05 14.92
N PRO A 135 7.93 -2.92 15.79
CA PRO A 135 7.50 -4.31 15.87
C PRO A 135 6.01 -4.46 16.22
N GLU A 136 5.43 -3.54 16.99
CA GLU A 136 4.01 -3.60 17.38
C GLU A 136 3.08 -3.46 16.19
N ARG A 137 3.48 -2.68 15.17
CA ARG A 137 2.74 -2.48 13.91
C ARG A 137 3.27 -3.39 12.79
N CYS A 138 4.13 -4.37 13.10
CA CYS A 138 4.73 -5.26 12.11
C CYS A 138 3.71 -6.30 11.60
N TYR A 139 3.36 -6.22 10.31
CA TYR A 139 2.41 -7.13 9.70
C TYR A 139 2.88 -8.60 9.76
N VAL A 140 4.17 -8.86 9.51
CA VAL A 140 4.73 -10.22 9.57
C VAL A 140 4.51 -10.83 10.96
N ARG A 141 4.80 -10.09 12.01
CA ARG A 141 4.63 -10.54 13.40
C ARG A 141 3.16 -10.79 13.74
N LEU A 142 2.29 -9.83 13.42
CA LEU A 142 0.86 -9.91 13.71
C LEU A 142 0.17 -11.04 12.94
N PHE A 143 0.55 -11.24 11.68
CA PHE A 143 0.08 -12.38 10.89
C PHE A 143 0.51 -13.71 11.50
N MET A 144 1.76 -13.84 11.93
CA MET A 144 2.26 -15.06 12.57
C MET A 144 1.52 -15.35 13.90
N LYS A 145 1.28 -14.31 14.71
CA LYS A 145 0.46 -14.43 15.91
C LYS A 145 -0.96 -14.90 15.57
N TYR A 146 -1.60 -14.28 14.58
CA TYR A 146 -2.93 -14.68 14.14
C TYR A 146 -2.95 -16.14 13.66
N LYS A 147 -1.99 -16.51 12.82
CA LYS A 147 -1.88 -17.88 12.27
C LYS A 147 -1.67 -18.93 13.37
N SER A 148 -0.87 -18.64 14.40
CA SER A 148 -0.64 -19.55 15.53
C SER A 148 -1.89 -19.76 16.39
N LEU A 149 -2.80 -18.78 16.40
CA LEU A 149 -4.10 -18.88 17.10
C LEU A 149 -5.20 -19.57 16.26
N CYS A 150 -4.92 -19.78 14.97
CA CYS A 150 -5.83 -20.43 14.01
C CYS A 150 -5.20 -21.72 13.46
N LEU A 151 -4.83 -22.65 14.33
CA LEU A 151 -4.18 -23.91 13.93
C LEU A 151 -5.03 -24.72 12.94
N PRO A 152 -4.40 -25.47 12.03
CA PRO A 152 -5.13 -26.38 11.12
C PRO A 152 -5.97 -27.38 11.90
N SER A 153 -7.18 -27.64 11.41
CA SER A 153 -8.08 -28.65 11.94
C SER A 153 -8.89 -29.24 10.79
N SER A 154 -9.29 -30.49 10.88
CA SER A 154 -10.15 -31.14 9.88
C SER A 154 -11.55 -30.53 9.79
N THR A 155 -12.00 -29.90 10.87
CA THR A 155 -13.31 -29.24 10.97
C THR A 155 -13.28 -27.76 10.62
N ARG A 156 -12.08 -27.17 10.56
CA ARG A 156 -11.91 -25.76 10.24
C ARG A 156 -12.15 -25.51 8.75
N ALA A 157 -13.00 -24.53 8.47
CA ALA A 157 -13.26 -24.10 7.10
C ALA A 157 -11.97 -23.63 6.37
N ASN A 158 -11.91 -23.84 5.06
CA ASN A 158 -10.82 -23.33 4.24
C ASN A 158 -11.02 -21.82 3.98
N ALA A 159 -10.77 -21.01 4.99
CA ALA A 159 -10.88 -19.56 4.98
C ALA A 159 -9.62 -18.93 5.58
N PHE A 160 -9.48 -17.62 5.44
CA PHE A 160 -8.40 -16.85 6.06
C PHE A 160 -8.85 -16.20 7.36
N TYR A 161 -10.04 -15.60 7.38
CA TYR A 161 -10.57 -14.88 8.53
C TYR A 161 -11.59 -15.75 9.26
N PHE A 162 -11.34 -16.00 10.54
CA PHE A 162 -12.22 -16.80 11.40
C PHE A 162 -12.96 -15.92 12.39
N THR A 163 -14.15 -16.37 12.79
CA THR A 163 -15.01 -15.65 13.73
C THR A 163 -14.33 -15.50 15.09
N PRO A 164 -14.08 -14.28 15.60
CA PRO A 164 -13.44 -14.07 16.88
C PRO A 164 -14.38 -14.43 18.04
N MET A 165 -13.84 -15.04 19.07
CA MET A 165 -14.56 -15.31 20.31
C MET A 165 -14.64 -14.05 21.16
N LYS A 166 -15.82 -13.73 21.69
CA LYS A 166 -16.00 -12.59 22.61
C LYS A 166 -15.16 -12.73 23.88
N LYS A 167 -15.08 -13.98 24.38
CA LYS A 167 -14.26 -14.35 25.54
C LYS A 167 -13.40 -15.53 25.12
N PRO A 168 -12.07 -15.38 25.01
CA PRO A 168 -11.18 -16.52 24.78
C PRO A 168 -11.36 -17.57 25.87
N LYS A 169 -11.37 -18.84 25.47
CA LYS A 169 -11.47 -19.96 26.39
C LYS A 169 -10.41 -20.99 26.02
N ASP A 170 -9.69 -21.52 27.01
CA ASP A 170 -8.67 -22.56 26.81
C ASP A 170 -7.63 -22.21 25.73
N GLY A 171 -7.19 -20.94 25.69
CA GLY A 171 -6.26 -20.45 24.67
C GLY A 171 -6.83 -20.28 23.26
N LYS A 172 -8.11 -20.63 23.02
CA LYS A 172 -8.79 -20.48 21.75
C LYS A 172 -9.33 -19.05 21.61
N TRP A 173 -8.92 -18.38 20.54
CA TRP A 173 -9.34 -17.00 20.21
C TRP A 173 -10.39 -16.96 19.11
N TYR A 174 -10.40 -17.98 18.25
CA TYR A 174 -11.21 -17.99 17.04
C TYR A 174 -12.00 -19.31 16.92
N LEU A 175 -13.22 -19.18 16.45
CA LEU A 175 -14.04 -20.33 16.08
C LEU A 175 -13.47 -20.97 14.80
N GLU A 176 -13.90 -22.17 14.48
CA GLU A 176 -13.53 -22.85 13.23
C GLU A 176 -14.35 -22.38 12.03
N SER A 177 -15.43 -21.65 12.28
CA SER A 177 -16.27 -21.03 11.27
C SER A 177 -15.65 -19.76 10.69
N PRO A 178 -15.79 -19.52 9.37
CA PRO A 178 -15.29 -18.30 8.75
C PRO A 178 -16.06 -17.08 9.22
N MET A 179 -15.40 -15.92 9.21
CA MET A 179 -16.05 -14.64 9.44
C MET A 179 -17.06 -14.34 8.32
N GLY A 180 -18.23 -13.83 8.68
CA GLY A 180 -19.30 -13.50 7.74
C GLY A 180 -18.89 -12.47 6.69
N HIS A 181 -19.43 -12.61 5.49
CA HIS A 181 -19.09 -11.72 4.36
C HIS A 181 -19.35 -10.24 4.67
N ASN A 182 -20.51 -9.92 5.21
CA ASN A 182 -20.89 -8.55 5.55
C ASN A 182 -19.95 -7.96 6.61
N THR A 183 -19.53 -8.77 7.58
CA THR A 183 -18.57 -8.36 8.61
C THR A 183 -17.23 -8.01 7.99
N ILE A 184 -16.68 -8.86 7.10
CA ILE A 184 -15.46 -8.56 6.34
C ILE A 184 -15.61 -7.25 5.56
N GLN A 185 -16.74 -7.09 4.85
CA GLN A 185 -17.00 -5.94 4.00
C GLN A 185 -17.03 -4.61 4.77
N THR A 186 -17.52 -4.63 6.00
CA THR A 186 -17.73 -3.43 6.81
C THR A 186 -16.62 -3.16 7.83
N THR A 187 -15.61 -4.04 7.94
CA THR A 187 -14.57 -3.94 8.97
C THR A 187 -13.86 -2.58 8.96
N VAL A 188 -13.36 -2.12 7.81
CA VAL A 188 -12.64 -0.83 7.73
C VAL A 188 -13.56 0.34 8.09
N LYS A 189 -14.81 0.33 7.60
CA LYS A 189 -15.79 1.34 7.97
C LYS A 189 -16.01 1.39 9.49
N ARG A 190 -16.14 0.21 10.12
CA ARG A 190 -16.38 0.09 11.55
C ARG A 190 -15.21 0.60 12.38
N ILE A 191 -13.98 0.15 12.11
CA ILE A 191 -12.79 0.58 12.88
C ILE A 191 -12.51 2.07 12.73
N CYS A 192 -12.76 2.65 11.54
CA CYS A 192 -12.64 4.09 11.35
C CYS A 192 -13.70 4.87 12.17
N ALA A 193 -14.94 4.39 12.15
CA ALA A 193 -16.00 5.01 12.94
C ALA A 193 -15.74 4.92 14.46
N GLU A 194 -15.27 3.76 14.95
CA GLU A 194 -14.86 3.56 16.36
C GLU A 194 -13.73 4.52 16.78
N ALA A 195 -12.83 4.84 15.85
CA ALA A 195 -11.75 5.80 16.06
C ALA A 195 -12.17 7.26 15.83
N GLY A 196 -13.43 7.54 15.45
CA GLY A 196 -13.91 8.88 15.15
C GLY A 196 -13.34 9.47 13.86
N ILE A 197 -12.94 8.62 12.92
CA ILE A 197 -12.46 9.03 11.60
C ILE A 197 -13.66 9.14 10.67
N GLU A 198 -13.87 10.34 10.17
CA GLU A 198 -14.98 10.66 9.27
C GLU A 198 -14.69 10.30 7.80
N GLY A 199 -15.72 10.39 6.96
CA GLY A 199 -15.63 10.20 5.53
C GLY A 199 -15.96 8.76 5.08
N ARG A 200 -15.88 8.55 3.77
CA ARG A 200 -16.23 7.26 3.16
C ARG A 200 -15.03 6.29 3.17
N LYS A 201 -14.76 5.69 4.33
CA LYS A 201 -13.71 4.69 4.50
C LYS A 201 -14.30 3.28 4.32
N THR A 202 -13.68 2.47 3.49
CA THR A 202 -14.10 1.09 3.16
C THR A 202 -12.87 0.21 2.98
N ASN A 203 -13.04 -1.11 2.82
CA ASN A 203 -11.90 -1.97 2.49
C ASN A 203 -11.16 -1.54 1.22
N HIS A 204 -11.88 -0.92 0.26
CA HIS A 204 -11.25 -0.38 -0.95
C HIS A 204 -10.35 0.84 -0.64
N SER A 205 -10.62 1.56 0.44
CA SER A 205 -9.75 2.66 0.90
C SER A 205 -8.31 2.20 1.15
N LEU A 206 -8.11 0.95 1.60
CA LEU A 206 -6.77 0.40 1.83
C LEU A 206 -5.96 0.31 0.53
N ARG A 207 -6.60 -0.10 -0.57
CA ARG A 207 -5.96 -0.14 -1.89
C ARG A 207 -5.67 1.27 -2.42
N CYS A 208 -6.60 2.20 -2.25
CA CYS A 208 -6.40 3.61 -2.60
C CYS A 208 -5.23 4.19 -1.80
N THR A 209 -5.21 3.94 -0.48
CA THR A 209 -4.14 4.37 0.42
C THR A 209 -2.78 3.81 0.00
N ALA A 210 -2.71 2.51 -0.32
CA ALA A 210 -1.47 1.90 -0.78
C ALA A 210 -0.95 2.57 -2.06
N ALA A 211 -1.80 2.76 -3.08
CA ALA A 211 -1.42 3.41 -4.32
C ALA A 211 -0.98 4.87 -4.10
N THR A 212 -1.76 5.65 -3.33
CA THR A 212 -1.44 7.05 -3.04
C THR A 212 -0.12 7.19 -2.31
N ARG A 213 0.14 6.37 -1.26
CA ARG A 213 1.40 6.39 -0.50
C ARG A 213 2.62 6.04 -1.37
N LEU A 214 2.46 5.15 -2.34
CA LEU A 214 3.52 4.80 -3.27
C LEU A 214 3.81 5.95 -4.25
N TYR A 215 2.78 6.65 -4.73
CA TYR A 215 2.97 7.87 -5.54
C TYR A 215 3.64 8.99 -4.74
N GLU A 216 3.22 9.22 -3.50
CA GLU A 216 3.84 10.19 -2.58
C GLU A 216 5.32 9.89 -2.32
N ALA A 217 5.68 8.61 -2.28
CA ALA A 217 7.06 8.15 -2.13
C ALA A 217 7.86 8.15 -3.45
N ASN A 218 7.32 8.72 -4.53
CA ASN A 218 7.93 8.77 -5.86
C ASN A 218 8.33 7.40 -6.43
N ILE A 219 7.59 6.35 -6.07
CA ILE A 219 7.76 5.03 -6.67
C ILE A 219 7.24 5.07 -8.11
N SER A 220 7.95 4.41 -9.03
CA SER A 220 7.57 4.39 -10.44
C SER A 220 6.17 3.80 -10.66
N GLU A 221 5.42 4.34 -11.64
CA GLU A 221 4.07 3.87 -11.95
C GLU A 221 4.03 2.37 -12.26
N GLN A 222 5.06 1.85 -12.92
CA GLN A 222 5.20 0.42 -13.19
C GLN A 222 5.24 -0.39 -11.88
N GLN A 223 6.08 -0.01 -10.93
CA GLN A 223 6.18 -0.69 -9.63
C GLN A 223 4.88 -0.56 -8.83
N ILE A 224 4.20 0.60 -8.92
CA ILE A 224 2.88 0.78 -8.29
C ILE A 224 1.87 -0.16 -8.93
N CYS A 225 1.86 -0.32 -10.24
CA CYS A 225 0.99 -1.27 -10.94
C CYS A 225 1.27 -2.72 -10.53
N GLU A 226 2.53 -3.12 -10.43
CA GLU A 226 2.95 -4.43 -9.96
C GLU A 226 2.48 -4.69 -8.52
N GLN A 227 2.71 -3.73 -7.61
CA GLN A 227 2.32 -3.83 -6.20
C GLN A 227 0.80 -3.87 -6.02
N THR A 228 0.07 -3.07 -6.78
CA THR A 228 -1.38 -2.94 -6.63
C THR A 228 -2.16 -3.89 -7.54
N GLY A 229 -1.56 -4.42 -8.61
CA GLY A 229 -2.21 -5.27 -9.61
C GLY A 229 -3.11 -4.48 -10.56
N HIS A 230 -2.81 -3.21 -10.85
CA HIS A 230 -3.44 -2.48 -11.93
C HIS A 230 -2.82 -2.85 -13.27
N LYS A 231 -3.63 -3.15 -14.28
CA LYS A 231 -3.18 -3.50 -15.64
C LYS A 231 -3.23 -2.33 -16.64
N SER A 232 -3.68 -1.16 -16.19
CA SER A 232 -3.94 -0.01 -17.06
C SER A 232 -3.70 1.30 -16.32
N GLU A 233 -3.85 2.41 -17.04
CA GLU A 233 -3.81 3.77 -16.51
C GLU A 233 -4.82 4.06 -15.39
N ALA A 234 -5.73 3.12 -15.09
CA ALA A 234 -6.67 3.22 -13.97
C ALA A 234 -5.98 3.45 -12.60
N VAL A 235 -4.69 3.16 -12.48
CA VAL A 235 -3.89 3.48 -11.29
C VAL A 235 -3.71 4.99 -11.12
N ARG A 236 -3.75 5.76 -12.21
CA ARG A 236 -3.55 7.22 -12.21
C ARG A 236 -4.65 7.97 -11.46
N VAL A 237 -5.84 7.39 -11.32
CA VAL A 237 -6.92 7.96 -10.48
C VAL A 237 -6.48 8.12 -9.02
N TYR A 238 -5.49 7.36 -8.57
CA TYR A 238 -4.93 7.45 -7.22
C TYR A 238 -3.72 8.37 -7.11
N LYS A 239 -3.24 8.91 -8.25
CA LYS A 239 -2.16 9.90 -8.27
C LYS A 239 -2.75 11.24 -7.81
N ARG A 240 -2.62 11.51 -6.52
CA ARG A 240 -2.97 12.79 -5.92
C ARG A 240 -1.67 13.55 -5.71
N THR A 241 -1.54 14.68 -6.38
CA THR A 241 -0.37 15.54 -6.23
C THR A 241 -0.46 16.18 -4.85
N SER A 242 0.56 15.96 -4.00
CA SER A 242 0.65 16.61 -2.71
C SER A 242 1.03 18.10 -2.87
N ASP A 243 0.74 18.92 -1.87
CA ASP A 243 1.12 20.34 -1.86
C ASP A 243 2.64 20.50 -2.07
N GLN A 244 3.43 19.61 -1.47
CA GLN A 244 4.89 19.59 -1.67
C GLN A 244 5.28 19.31 -3.12
N GLN A 245 4.61 18.37 -3.80
CA GLN A 245 4.85 18.08 -5.21
C GLN A 245 4.39 19.24 -6.10
N GLN A 246 3.29 19.91 -5.75
CA GLN A 246 2.85 21.13 -6.46
C GLN A 246 3.83 22.27 -6.27
N ALA A 247 4.34 22.48 -5.05
CA ALA A 247 5.36 23.47 -4.77
C ALA A 247 6.64 23.20 -5.56
N MET A 248 7.14 21.96 -5.55
CA MET A 248 8.31 21.57 -6.35
C MET A 248 8.10 21.81 -7.85
N ALA A 249 6.92 21.46 -8.38
CA ALA A 249 6.59 21.72 -9.78
C ALA A 249 6.58 23.24 -10.07
N SER A 250 6.00 24.05 -9.19
CA SER A 250 6.00 25.51 -9.29
C SER A 250 7.42 26.08 -9.25
N ASP A 251 8.28 25.58 -8.35
CA ASP A 251 9.67 26.01 -8.23
C ASP A 251 10.47 25.71 -9.51
N VAL A 252 10.26 24.55 -10.11
CA VAL A 252 10.88 24.18 -11.39
C VAL A 252 10.40 25.10 -12.52
N LEU A 253 9.10 25.39 -12.58
CA LEU A 253 8.52 26.23 -13.63
C LEU A 253 8.86 27.72 -13.47
N SER A 254 9.05 28.20 -12.24
CA SER A 254 9.44 29.60 -11.97
C SER A 254 10.91 29.89 -12.22
N CYS A 255 11.68 28.95 -12.77
CA CYS A 255 13.12 29.09 -13.05
C CYS A 255 13.95 29.60 -11.86
N SER A 256 13.49 29.31 -10.65
CA SER A 256 14.27 29.56 -9.44
C SER A 256 15.46 28.62 -9.45
N ALA A 257 16.57 29.04 -10.09
CA ALA A 257 17.81 28.28 -10.03
C ALA A 257 18.12 28.00 -8.56
N PRO A 258 18.50 26.77 -8.19
CA PRO A 258 18.83 26.47 -6.81
C PRO A 258 19.94 27.46 -6.41
N LYS A 259 19.71 28.30 -5.40
CA LYS A 259 20.74 29.12 -4.79
C LYS A 259 21.83 28.13 -4.38
N LYS A 260 22.94 28.14 -5.17
CA LYS A 260 24.17 27.50 -4.71
C LYS A 260 24.50 28.20 -3.41
N THR A 261 24.36 27.50 -2.33
CA THR A 261 24.87 27.92 -1.03
C THR A 261 26.37 28.05 -1.23
N GLN A 262 26.81 29.25 -1.49
CA GLN A 262 28.23 29.58 -1.44
C GLN A 262 28.60 29.48 0.05
N THR A 263 29.12 28.34 0.43
CA THR A 263 29.90 28.25 1.66
C THR A 263 31.17 29.00 1.38
N SER A 264 31.22 30.26 1.81
CA SER A 264 32.46 31.04 1.86
C SER A 264 33.40 30.37 2.85
N ALA A 265 34.24 29.47 2.34
CA ALA A 265 35.38 28.98 3.09
C ALA A 265 36.37 30.12 3.14
N THR A 266 36.44 30.81 4.28
CA THR A 266 37.53 31.72 4.62
C THR A 266 38.77 30.85 4.81
N VAL A 267 39.66 30.87 3.80
CA VAL A 267 40.96 30.24 3.89
C VAL A 267 41.85 31.18 4.72
N SER A 268 42.06 30.87 5.98
CA SER A 268 43.16 31.43 6.77
C SER A 268 44.41 30.62 6.46
N VAL A 269 45.36 31.23 5.78
CA VAL A 269 46.69 30.70 5.52
C VAL A 269 47.54 30.91 6.77
N PRO A 270 48.08 29.88 7.42
CA PRO A 270 49.19 30.06 8.33
C PRO A 270 50.49 29.99 7.54
N THR A 271 51.23 31.07 7.56
CA THR A 271 52.63 31.11 7.13
C THR A 271 53.51 30.36 8.14
N SER A 272 54.09 29.25 7.72
CA SER A 272 55.32 28.73 8.32
C SER A 272 56.15 28.06 7.22
N GLU A 273 57.36 28.52 7.13
CA GLU A 273 58.41 28.07 6.21
C GLU A 273 58.78 26.60 6.50
N GLY A 274 59.10 25.85 5.42
CA GLY A 274 59.98 24.70 5.44
C GLY A 274 59.35 23.37 5.00
N ASP A 275 59.75 23.04 3.84
CA ASP A 275 60.01 21.71 3.29
C ASP A 275 59.02 21.18 2.21
N SER A 276 59.65 20.66 1.18
CA SER A 276 59.17 20.26 -0.12
C SER A 276 58.19 19.07 -0.06
N GLY A 277 56.96 19.31 -0.45
CA GLY A 277 55.95 18.28 -0.72
C GLY A 277 54.58 18.88 -0.80
N THR A 278 54.07 19.12 -2.01
CA THR A 278 52.74 19.71 -2.18
C THR A 278 51.68 18.67 -2.00
N THR A 279 50.96 18.72 -0.89
CA THR A 279 49.80 17.89 -0.66
C THR A 279 48.52 18.72 -0.83
N GLN A 280 47.65 18.31 -1.73
CA GLN A 280 46.36 18.97 -1.91
C GLN A 280 45.26 18.03 -1.41
N THR A 281 44.51 18.50 -0.45
CA THR A 281 43.36 17.75 0.10
C THR A 281 42.05 18.43 -0.32
N VAL A 282 41.21 17.72 -1.03
CA VAL A 282 39.89 18.21 -1.41
C VAL A 282 38.86 17.34 -0.68
N ALA A 283 38.05 17.98 0.16
CA ALA A 283 36.94 17.34 0.85
C ALA A 283 35.62 17.69 0.21
N HIS A 284 34.86 16.71 -0.21
CA HIS A 284 33.50 16.90 -0.73
C HIS A 284 32.55 15.92 0.00
N GLY A 285 31.74 16.45 0.92
CA GLY A 285 30.85 15.63 1.74
C GLY A 285 31.61 14.71 2.71
N SER A 286 31.20 13.45 2.79
CA SER A 286 31.81 12.45 3.66
C SER A 286 33.04 11.71 3.08
N VAL A 287 33.54 12.15 1.92
CA VAL A 287 34.68 11.51 1.25
C VAL A 287 35.84 12.51 1.19
N THR A 288 36.97 12.13 1.77
CA THR A 288 38.23 12.89 1.72
C THR A 288 39.19 12.18 0.77
N MET A 289 39.65 12.88 -0.26
CA MET A 289 40.70 12.40 -1.16
C MET A 289 41.94 13.22 -0.95
N THR A 290 43.06 12.56 -0.68
CA THR A 290 44.38 13.18 -0.51
C THR A 290 45.26 12.83 -1.71
N PHE A 291 45.78 13.83 -2.39
CA PHE A 291 46.70 13.66 -3.52
C PHE A 291 48.10 14.10 -3.08
N ASN A 292 49.08 13.21 -3.23
CA ASN A 292 50.47 13.48 -3.00
C ASN A 292 51.15 13.64 -4.37
N PHE A 293 51.80 14.77 -4.60
CA PHE A 293 52.58 15.03 -5.81
C PHE A 293 54.07 14.97 -5.42
N ASN A 294 54.80 14.05 -6.07
CA ASN A 294 56.24 13.96 -5.98
C ASN A 294 56.90 14.97 -6.91
#